data_45075697a45095c18d31a02b47c27292
#
_entry.id   45075697a45095c18d31a02b47c27292
#
_cell.length_a   1.000
_cell.length_b   1.000
_cell.length_c   1.000
_cell.angle_alpha   90.00
_cell.angle_beta   90.00
_cell.angle_gamma   90.00
#
_symmetry.space_group_name_H-M   'P 1'
#
loop_
_entity.id
_entity.type
_entity.pdbx_description
1 polymer ?
#
loop_
_entity_poly.entity_id
_entity_poly.type
_entity_poly.pdbx_seq_one_letter_code
_entity_poly.pdbx_strand_id
1 'polypeptide(L)'
;LLPLHSKVLEANSENKSQAFLLRNAQNPKEFFILENRQPSTWFPQNLGKGMLVYHVDYDAYAWDSNRVNVQAEQQRYEIVPADGKRQTHNQGTKNDFAGDFFPGFKKVTSWTTTTSPAIVWRTGNDDRALYGITIEVPTFNIGFALNDETLVNIIHRNVKTSWYSSYDRYYDLQGKVQTNPKEGHIYLHQGQKVMFYPH
;
A
#
# COMPACT_ATOMS: atom_id res chain seq x y z
N LEU A 1 0.37 -22.86 -22.78
CA LEU A 1 0.79 -21.60 -22.16
C LEU A 1 -0.47 -20.76 -21.96
N LEU A 2 -0.81 -20.45 -20.72
CA LEU A 2 -1.90 -19.52 -20.43
C LEU A 2 -1.48 -18.10 -20.88
N PRO A 3 -2.40 -17.29 -21.39
CA PRO A 3 -2.09 -15.92 -21.73
C PRO A 3 -1.69 -15.16 -20.46
N LEU A 4 -0.63 -14.33 -20.56
CA LEU A 4 -0.21 -13.45 -19.46
C LEU A 4 -0.86 -12.08 -19.64
N HIS A 5 -1.36 -11.52 -18.55
CA HIS A 5 -2.02 -10.22 -18.50
C HIS A 5 -1.06 -9.18 -17.90
N SER A 6 -0.51 -8.32 -18.75
CA SER A 6 0.43 -7.28 -18.31
C SER A 6 -0.26 -6.20 -17.46
N LYS A 7 0.40 -5.80 -16.40
CA LYS A 7 -0.03 -4.74 -15.47
C LYS A 7 1.12 -3.79 -15.20
N VAL A 8 0.77 -2.55 -14.89
CA VAL A 8 1.70 -1.52 -14.43
C VAL A 8 1.23 -0.98 -13.10
N LEU A 9 2.07 -1.08 -12.10
CA LEU A 9 1.84 -0.53 -10.76
C LEU A 9 2.61 0.79 -10.66
N GLU A 10 1.88 1.91 -10.71
CA GLU A 10 2.46 3.25 -10.69
C GLU A 10 3.19 3.52 -9.37
N ALA A 11 4.26 4.30 -9.44
CA ALA A 11 4.98 4.74 -8.26
C ALA A 11 4.09 5.63 -7.40
N ASN A 12 4.02 5.34 -6.12
CA ASN A 12 3.28 6.17 -5.18
C ASN A 12 3.98 7.52 -5.01
N SER A 13 3.21 8.58 -5.00
CA SER A 13 3.65 9.95 -4.77
C SER A 13 2.86 10.56 -3.59
N GLU A 14 3.21 11.79 -3.21
CA GLU A 14 2.50 12.51 -2.14
C GLU A 14 1.00 12.69 -2.43
N ASN A 15 0.63 12.78 -3.72
CA ASN A 15 -0.74 13.06 -4.16
C ASN A 15 -1.45 11.88 -4.81
N LYS A 16 -0.76 10.76 -5.04
CA LYS A 16 -1.29 9.63 -5.77
C LYS A 16 -0.76 8.33 -5.20
N SER A 17 -1.66 7.43 -4.88
CA SER A 17 -1.30 6.06 -4.51
C SER A 17 -2.18 5.06 -5.24
N GLN A 18 -1.56 3.97 -5.68
CA GLN A 18 -2.18 2.85 -6.35
C GLN A 18 -1.76 1.57 -5.65
N ALA A 19 -2.66 0.63 -5.51
CA ALA A 19 -2.34 -0.71 -5.07
C ALA A 19 -3.15 -1.73 -5.88
N PHE A 20 -2.55 -2.90 -6.11
CA PHE A 20 -3.28 -4.06 -6.61
C PHE A 20 -3.68 -4.94 -5.44
N LEU A 21 -4.90 -5.47 -5.51
CA LEU A 21 -5.41 -6.43 -4.56
C LEU A 21 -5.57 -7.79 -5.27
N LEU A 22 -4.80 -8.78 -4.82
CA LEU A 22 -4.89 -10.15 -5.29
C LEU A 22 -5.65 -10.97 -4.26
N ARG A 23 -6.91 -11.32 -4.55
CA ARG A 23 -7.80 -12.01 -3.61
C ARG A 23 -7.64 -13.52 -3.71
N ASN A 24 -7.77 -14.20 -2.59
CA ASN A 24 -7.93 -15.64 -2.54
C ASN A 24 -9.33 -16.02 -3.11
N ALA A 25 -9.35 -16.92 -4.08
CA ALA A 25 -10.61 -17.37 -4.71
C ALA A 25 -11.53 -18.11 -3.73
N GLN A 26 -10.96 -18.81 -2.75
CA GLN A 26 -11.69 -19.66 -1.80
C GLN A 26 -11.99 -18.95 -0.48
N ASN A 27 -11.24 -17.87 -0.16
CA ASN A 27 -11.43 -17.09 1.04
C ASN A 27 -11.26 -15.58 0.75
N PRO A 28 -12.34 -14.83 0.52
CA PRO A 28 -12.26 -13.41 0.18
C PRO A 28 -11.71 -12.54 1.31
N LYS A 29 -11.56 -13.05 2.53
CA LYS A 29 -10.94 -12.39 3.66
C LYS A 29 -9.42 -12.49 3.65
N GLU A 30 -8.88 -13.36 2.79
CA GLU A 30 -7.44 -13.52 2.60
C GLU A 30 -7.05 -12.94 1.24
N PHE A 31 -6.04 -12.07 1.24
CA PHE A 31 -5.60 -11.38 0.04
C PHE A 31 -4.17 -10.85 0.17
N PHE A 32 -3.54 -10.58 -0.96
CA PHE A 32 -2.30 -9.82 -1.02
C PHE A 32 -2.57 -8.41 -1.51
N ILE A 33 -1.85 -7.45 -0.94
CA ILE A 33 -1.79 -6.06 -1.42
C ILE A 33 -0.41 -5.84 -2.02
N LEU A 34 -0.36 -5.37 -3.26
CA LEU A 34 0.85 -5.01 -3.97
C LEU A 34 0.90 -3.49 -4.07
N GLU A 35 1.93 -2.89 -3.51
CA GLU A 35 2.11 -1.44 -3.47
C GLU A 35 3.51 -1.05 -3.95
N ASN A 36 3.61 -0.08 -4.85
CA ASN A 36 4.89 0.43 -5.31
C ASN A 36 5.35 1.60 -4.42
N ARG A 37 6.28 1.31 -3.52
CA ARG A 37 6.89 2.29 -2.61
C ARG A 37 8.15 2.86 -3.20
N GLN A 38 8.17 4.18 -3.31
CA GLN A 38 9.35 4.95 -3.68
C GLN A 38 9.74 5.90 -2.55
N PRO A 39 11.02 6.28 -2.44
CA PRO A 39 11.45 7.27 -1.46
C PRO A 39 10.65 8.56 -1.53
N SER A 40 10.23 9.05 -0.39
CA SER A 40 9.45 10.28 -0.23
C SER A 40 9.76 10.93 1.11
N THR A 41 9.14 12.06 1.43
CA THR A 41 9.24 12.71 2.74
C THR A 41 8.87 11.77 3.90
N TRP A 42 7.88 10.89 3.67
CA TRP A 42 7.37 9.95 4.67
C TRP A 42 8.03 8.56 4.61
N PHE A 43 8.73 8.26 3.52
CA PHE A 43 9.38 6.98 3.32
C PHE A 43 10.85 7.18 2.94
N PRO A 44 11.79 7.09 3.91
CA PRO A 44 13.21 7.40 3.72
C PRO A 44 13.89 6.49 2.69
N GLN A 45 14.88 7.03 1.99
CA GLN A 45 15.62 6.31 0.94
C GLN A 45 16.35 5.05 1.41
N ASN A 46 16.75 5.01 2.68
CA ASN A 46 17.49 3.89 3.26
C ASN A 46 16.63 2.66 3.56
N LEU A 47 15.31 2.77 3.43
CA LEU A 47 14.40 1.63 3.62
C LEU A 47 14.21 0.76 2.37
N GLY A 48 14.76 1.16 1.22
CA GLY A 48 14.58 0.47 -0.05
C GLY A 48 13.50 1.09 -0.93
N LYS A 49 13.27 0.49 -2.10
CA LYS A 49 12.28 0.94 -3.08
C LYS A 49 11.84 -0.20 -4.00
N GLY A 50 10.60 -0.13 -4.47
CA GLY A 50 10.02 -1.11 -5.37
C GLY A 50 8.63 -1.55 -4.93
N MET A 51 8.21 -2.72 -5.35
CA MET A 51 6.94 -3.30 -4.96
C MET A 51 7.06 -4.02 -3.62
N LEU A 52 6.28 -3.57 -2.63
CA LEU A 52 6.02 -4.33 -1.41
C LEU A 52 4.77 -5.19 -1.60
N VAL A 53 4.82 -6.38 -1.04
CA VAL A 53 3.72 -7.32 -1.00
C VAL A 53 3.33 -7.55 0.45
N TYR A 54 2.07 -7.28 0.77
CA TYR A 54 1.50 -7.55 2.09
C TYR A 54 0.54 -8.73 1.99
N HIS A 55 0.69 -9.71 2.87
CA HIS A 55 -0.28 -10.78 3.07
C HIS A 55 -1.26 -10.38 4.17
N VAL A 56 -2.55 -10.42 3.88
CA VAL A 56 -3.60 -10.08 4.82
C VAL A 56 -4.55 -11.26 4.97
N ASP A 57 -4.72 -11.73 6.19
CA ASP A 57 -5.73 -12.72 6.61
C ASP A 57 -6.70 -12.00 7.57
N TYR A 58 -7.72 -11.34 6.98
CA TYR A 58 -8.61 -10.47 7.72
C TYR A 58 -9.54 -11.22 8.66
N ASP A 59 -9.52 -10.82 9.91
CA ASP A 59 -10.45 -11.26 10.94
C ASP A 59 -10.94 -10.04 11.73
N ALA A 60 -12.24 -9.79 11.70
CA ALA A 60 -12.82 -8.59 12.32
C ALA A 60 -12.49 -8.48 13.81
N TYR A 61 -12.58 -9.59 14.55
CA TYR A 61 -12.28 -9.58 15.98
C TYR A 61 -10.82 -9.24 16.25
N ALA A 62 -9.89 -9.81 15.45
CA ALA A 62 -8.47 -9.52 15.61
C ALA A 62 -8.15 -8.04 15.35
N TRP A 63 -8.81 -7.41 14.38
CA TRP A 63 -8.66 -5.99 14.07
C TRP A 63 -9.27 -5.11 15.15
N ASP A 64 -10.50 -5.37 15.56
CA ASP A 64 -11.23 -4.57 16.55
C ASP A 64 -10.58 -4.65 17.94
N SER A 65 -9.98 -5.78 18.28
CA SER A 65 -9.31 -6.00 19.57
C SER A 65 -7.80 -5.72 19.56
N ASN A 66 -7.25 -5.17 18.46
CA ASN A 66 -5.79 -4.91 18.26
C ASN A 66 -4.93 -6.18 18.46
N ARG A 67 -5.38 -7.31 17.92
CA ARG A 67 -4.73 -8.62 18.03
C ARG A 67 -4.25 -9.18 16.69
N VAL A 68 -4.01 -8.32 15.71
CA VAL A 68 -3.70 -8.69 14.32
C VAL A 68 -2.47 -9.60 14.22
N ASN A 69 -1.40 -9.30 14.98
CA ASN A 69 -0.13 -10.01 14.91
C ASN A 69 0.35 -10.52 16.28
N VAL A 70 -0.56 -10.89 17.18
CA VAL A 70 -0.20 -11.43 18.51
C VAL A 70 0.34 -12.86 18.45
N GLN A 71 0.05 -13.60 17.38
CA GLN A 71 0.55 -14.95 17.16
C GLN A 71 1.72 -14.89 16.16
N ALA A 72 2.93 -15.16 16.64
CA ALA A 72 4.13 -15.08 15.81
C ALA A 72 4.10 -16.03 14.61
N GLU A 73 3.52 -17.22 14.79
CA GLU A 73 3.42 -18.27 13.77
C GLU A 73 2.33 -17.98 12.73
N GLN A 74 1.40 -17.09 13.05
CA GLN A 74 0.26 -16.76 12.20
C GLN A 74 -0.04 -15.25 12.26
N GLN A 75 0.86 -14.47 11.71
CA GLN A 75 0.65 -13.03 11.57
C GLN A 75 -0.42 -12.76 10.50
N ARG A 76 -1.47 -12.03 10.89
CA ARG A 76 -2.59 -11.72 9.98
C ARG A 76 -2.34 -10.56 9.04
N TYR A 77 -1.28 -9.81 9.30
CA TYR A 77 -0.79 -8.73 8.45
C TYR A 77 0.74 -8.78 8.43
N GLU A 78 1.31 -9.20 7.34
CA GLU A 78 2.76 -9.39 7.22
C GLU A 78 3.28 -8.96 5.85
N ILE A 79 4.54 -8.58 5.78
CA ILE A 79 5.24 -8.37 4.52
C ILE A 79 5.74 -9.73 4.01
N VAL A 80 5.57 -9.99 2.72
CA VAL A 80 6.23 -11.08 2.01
C VAL A 80 7.57 -10.57 1.50
N PRO A 81 8.69 -10.90 2.14
CA PRO A 81 9.98 -10.34 1.78
C PRO A 81 10.51 -10.95 0.49
N ALA A 82 10.92 -10.11 -0.49
CA ALA A 82 11.45 -10.58 -1.76
C ALA A 82 12.74 -11.41 -1.62
N ASP A 83 13.52 -11.21 -0.57
CA ASP A 83 14.72 -11.99 -0.29
C ASP A 83 14.45 -13.28 0.50
N GLY A 84 13.19 -13.55 0.85
CA GLY A 84 12.76 -14.71 1.62
C GLY A 84 13.11 -14.67 3.12
N LYS A 85 13.61 -13.54 3.62
CA LYS A 85 13.97 -13.40 5.03
C LYS A 85 12.87 -12.70 5.81
N ARG A 86 12.08 -13.47 6.54
CA ARG A 86 11.11 -12.90 7.48
C ARG A 86 11.83 -12.13 8.59
N GLN A 87 11.35 -10.94 8.86
CA GLN A 87 11.79 -10.18 10.02
C GLN A 87 11.13 -10.75 11.27
N THR A 88 11.96 -11.32 12.16
CA THR A 88 11.47 -11.78 13.45
C THR A 88 11.68 -10.69 14.50
N HIS A 89 10.66 -10.46 15.30
CA HIS A 89 10.59 -9.39 16.32
C HIS A 89 11.74 -9.40 17.36
N ASN A 90 12.47 -10.49 17.48
CA ASN A 90 13.45 -10.74 18.54
C ASN A 90 14.93 -10.72 18.11
N GLN A 91 15.20 -10.46 16.85
CA GLN A 91 16.60 -10.35 16.43
C GLN A 91 16.92 -8.86 16.22
N GLY A 92 17.67 -8.29 17.13
CA GLY A 92 18.18 -6.91 17.09
C GLY A 92 19.12 -6.61 15.92
N THR A 93 18.98 -7.31 14.82
CA THR A 93 19.57 -7.01 13.54
C THR A 93 18.78 -5.87 12.90
N LYS A 94 19.47 -4.86 12.45
CA LYS A 94 18.93 -3.78 11.64
C LYS A 94 18.00 -4.39 10.60
N ASN A 95 16.77 -3.94 10.61
CA ASN A 95 15.74 -4.37 9.67
C ASN A 95 16.29 -4.31 8.24
N ASP A 96 16.33 -5.44 7.58
CA ASP A 96 16.78 -5.56 6.19
C ASP A 96 15.61 -5.24 5.23
N PHE A 97 14.94 -4.10 5.50
CA PHE A 97 13.80 -3.68 4.70
C PHE A 97 14.13 -3.56 3.21
N ALA A 98 15.38 -3.27 2.86
CA ALA A 98 15.77 -3.17 1.46
C ALA A 98 15.65 -4.52 0.73
N GLY A 99 15.65 -5.63 1.45
CA GLY A 99 15.43 -6.97 0.92
C GLY A 99 13.99 -7.33 0.65
N ASP A 100 13.04 -6.60 1.24
CA ASP A 100 11.61 -6.93 1.16
C ASP A 100 10.97 -6.56 -0.18
N PHE A 101 11.60 -5.67 -0.95
CA PHE A 101 11.05 -5.14 -2.19
C PHE A 101 11.28 -6.04 -3.40
N PHE A 102 10.26 -6.15 -4.25
CA PHE A 102 10.36 -6.76 -5.58
C PHE A 102 10.63 -5.68 -6.66
N PRO A 103 11.46 -5.94 -7.68
CA PRO A 103 12.37 -7.08 -7.78
C PRO A 103 13.55 -7.00 -6.81
N GLY A 104 13.77 -5.84 -6.17
CA GLY A 104 14.77 -5.58 -5.17
C GLY A 104 16.21 -5.89 -5.58
N PHE A 105 17.11 -5.91 -4.61
CA PHE A 105 18.54 -6.20 -4.87
C PHE A 105 18.79 -7.67 -5.26
N LYS A 106 17.88 -8.59 -4.87
CA LYS A 106 17.92 -10.00 -5.28
C LYS A 106 17.43 -10.22 -6.71
N LYS A 107 16.88 -9.19 -7.36
CA LYS A 107 16.33 -9.24 -8.72
C LYS A 107 15.28 -10.36 -8.88
N VAL A 108 14.36 -10.44 -7.93
CA VAL A 108 13.27 -11.42 -7.96
C VAL A 108 12.24 -10.97 -8.98
N THR A 109 12.29 -11.56 -10.16
CA THR A 109 11.46 -11.18 -11.32
C THR A 109 10.20 -12.02 -11.47
N SER A 110 9.99 -13.00 -10.59
CA SER A 110 8.76 -13.81 -10.56
C SER A 110 8.39 -14.16 -9.12
N TRP A 111 7.09 -14.22 -8.87
CA TRP A 111 6.54 -14.62 -7.58
C TRP A 111 5.39 -15.59 -7.82
N THR A 112 5.61 -16.84 -7.48
CA THR A 112 4.77 -17.99 -7.81
C THR A 112 4.68 -18.92 -6.62
N THR A 113 3.90 -19.99 -6.72
CA THR A 113 3.82 -21.05 -5.70
C THR A 113 5.11 -21.85 -5.54
N THR A 114 6.05 -21.75 -6.48
CA THR A 114 7.30 -22.51 -6.50
C THR A 114 8.56 -21.66 -6.35
N THR A 115 8.43 -20.35 -6.27
CA THR A 115 9.56 -19.43 -6.05
C THR A 115 9.94 -19.32 -4.57
N SER A 116 11.04 -18.66 -4.28
CA SER A 116 11.42 -18.29 -2.91
C SER A 116 11.64 -16.77 -2.86
N PRO A 117 10.73 -16.00 -2.21
CA PRO A 117 9.54 -16.48 -1.48
C PRO A 117 8.48 -17.08 -2.42
N ALA A 118 7.63 -17.95 -1.90
CA ALA A 118 6.49 -18.48 -2.62
C ALA A 118 5.19 -17.71 -2.32
N ILE A 119 4.24 -17.76 -3.25
CA ILE A 119 2.85 -17.41 -2.94
C ILE A 119 2.29 -18.55 -2.10
N VAL A 120 1.92 -18.25 -0.87
CA VAL A 120 1.32 -19.23 0.05
C VAL A 120 0.03 -18.66 0.59
N TRP A 121 -1.06 -19.35 0.30
CA TRP A 121 -2.37 -19.08 0.89
C TRP A 121 -2.55 -19.93 2.15
N ARG A 122 -3.20 -19.41 3.16
CA ARG A 122 -3.56 -20.15 4.37
C ARG A 122 -4.77 -21.05 4.15
N THR A 123 -5.62 -20.62 3.22
CA THR A 123 -6.85 -21.33 2.86
C THR A 123 -6.82 -21.67 1.39
N GLY A 124 -6.91 -22.98 1.08
CA GLY A 124 -7.00 -23.47 -0.29
C GLY A 124 -5.69 -23.38 -1.08
N ASN A 125 -5.80 -23.70 -2.36
CA ASN A 125 -4.71 -23.63 -3.31
C ASN A 125 -5.13 -22.70 -4.46
N ASP A 126 -4.25 -21.80 -4.82
CA ASP A 126 -4.45 -20.87 -5.90
C ASP A 126 -3.11 -20.74 -6.63
N ASP A 127 -3.13 -20.93 -7.93
CA ASP A 127 -1.95 -20.99 -8.79
C ASP A 127 -1.62 -19.63 -9.43
N ARG A 128 -2.26 -18.55 -8.98
CA ARG A 128 -1.93 -17.22 -9.47
C ARG A 128 -0.46 -16.92 -9.25
N ALA A 129 0.12 -16.26 -10.23
CA ALA A 129 1.53 -16.01 -10.27
C ALA A 129 1.84 -14.68 -10.96
N LEU A 130 2.88 -14.00 -10.49
CA LEU A 130 3.44 -12.81 -11.10
C LEU A 130 4.73 -13.16 -11.83
N TYR A 131 4.87 -12.67 -13.06
CA TYR A 131 6.03 -12.87 -13.92
C TYR A 131 6.55 -11.53 -14.45
N GLY A 132 7.84 -11.49 -14.78
CA GLY A 132 8.45 -10.34 -15.42
C GLY A 132 8.41 -9.08 -14.57
N ILE A 133 8.54 -9.22 -13.24
CA ILE A 133 8.55 -8.07 -12.33
C ILE A 133 9.77 -7.21 -12.62
N THR A 134 9.56 -5.98 -13.09
CA THR A 134 10.59 -5.03 -13.50
C THR A 134 10.31 -3.63 -12.97
N ILE A 135 11.36 -2.82 -12.84
CA ILE A 135 11.24 -1.37 -12.57
C ILE A 135 11.53 -0.62 -13.85
N GLU A 136 10.61 0.22 -14.29
CA GLU A 136 10.77 1.12 -15.43
C GLU A 136 11.47 2.41 -15.00
N VAL A 137 12.53 2.77 -15.69
CA VAL A 137 13.26 4.03 -15.44
C VAL A 137 12.95 4.98 -16.61
N PRO A 138 12.63 6.25 -16.37
CA PRO A 138 12.75 7.02 -15.12
C PRO A 138 11.49 7.07 -14.25
N THR A 139 10.39 6.45 -14.63
CA THR A 139 9.09 6.57 -13.94
C THR A 139 9.04 5.82 -12.61
N PHE A 140 9.93 4.85 -12.42
CA PHE A 140 9.94 3.91 -11.29
C PHE A 140 8.65 3.09 -11.14
N ASN A 141 7.85 2.99 -12.19
CA ASN A 141 6.72 2.09 -12.22
C ASN A 141 7.18 0.62 -12.19
N ILE A 142 6.35 -0.23 -11.60
CA ILE A 142 6.59 -1.67 -11.58
C ILE A 142 5.73 -2.32 -12.67
N GLY A 143 6.38 -2.90 -13.67
CA GLY A 143 5.73 -3.76 -14.65
C GLY A 143 5.72 -5.22 -14.18
N PHE A 144 4.65 -5.93 -14.40
CA PHE A 144 4.55 -7.38 -14.20
C PHE A 144 3.42 -7.97 -15.04
N ALA A 145 3.37 -9.29 -15.16
CA ALA A 145 2.29 -10.00 -15.83
C ALA A 145 1.69 -11.05 -14.89
N LEU A 146 0.39 -11.23 -14.97
CA LEU A 146 -0.38 -12.22 -14.21
C LEU A 146 -0.79 -13.38 -15.11
N ASN A 147 -0.78 -14.61 -14.59
CA ASN A 147 -1.35 -15.77 -15.28
C ASN A 147 -2.88 -15.83 -15.19
N ASP A 148 -3.47 -15.20 -14.17
CA ASP A 148 -4.91 -15.04 -13.99
C ASP A 148 -5.21 -13.69 -13.36
N GLU A 149 -6.10 -12.90 -13.96
CA GLU A 149 -6.50 -11.58 -13.45
C GLU A 149 -7.92 -11.54 -12.88
N THR A 150 -8.64 -12.66 -12.84
CA THR A 150 -10.07 -12.67 -12.49
C THR A 150 -10.39 -12.12 -11.10
N LEU A 151 -9.43 -12.19 -10.18
CA LEU A 151 -9.59 -11.68 -8.80
C LEU A 151 -8.61 -10.57 -8.46
N VAL A 152 -8.11 -9.85 -9.46
CA VAL A 152 -7.26 -8.67 -9.25
C VAL A 152 -8.11 -7.42 -9.33
N ASN A 153 -8.10 -6.64 -8.27
CA ASN A 153 -8.72 -5.33 -8.22
C ASN A 153 -7.67 -4.25 -8.06
N ILE A 154 -7.77 -3.21 -8.86
CA ILE A 154 -6.93 -2.02 -8.71
C ILE A 154 -7.61 -1.09 -7.71
N ILE A 155 -6.91 -0.78 -6.63
CA ILE A 155 -7.35 0.21 -5.65
C ILE A 155 -6.63 1.51 -5.98
N HIS A 156 -7.37 2.48 -6.51
CA HIS A 156 -6.88 3.85 -6.66
C HIS A 156 -7.32 4.64 -5.42
N ARG A 157 -6.38 5.04 -4.61
CA ARG A 157 -6.62 6.08 -3.64
C ARG A 157 -6.20 7.41 -4.29
N ASN A 158 -7.17 8.14 -4.81
CA ASN A 158 -6.98 9.56 -4.96
C ASN A 158 -6.88 10.10 -3.53
N VAL A 159 -5.67 10.34 -3.09
CA VAL A 159 -5.45 11.20 -1.94
C VAL A 159 -5.87 12.59 -2.44
N LYS A 160 -7.20 12.81 -2.50
CA LYS A 160 -7.65 14.20 -2.36
C LYS A 160 -6.91 14.65 -1.12
N THR A 161 -6.22 15.74 -1.23
CA THR A 161 -5.55 16.46 -0.16
C THR A 161 -6.55 16.86 0.93
N SER A 162 -7.33 15.90 1.43
CA SER A 162 -8.23 16.12 2.57
C SER A 162 -7.45 16.38 3.86
N TRP A 163 -6.15 16.07 3.86
CA TRP A 163 -5.24 16.52 4.92
C TRP A 163 -4.92 18.02 4.80
N TYR A 164 -4.95 18.59 3.59
CA TYR A 164 -4.90 20.03 3.39
C TYR A 164 -6.26 20.69 3.65
N SER A 165 -7.37 19.95 3.64
CA SER A 165 -8.67 20.53 3.94
C SER A 165 -8.81 20.98 5.41
N SER A 166 -7.95 20.53 6.32
CA SER A 166 -7.90 21.13 7.66
C SER A 166 -7.28 22.54 7.63
N TYR A 167 -6.39 22.82 6.67
CA TYR A 167 -5.84 24.15 6.45
C TYR A 167 -6.78 25.05 5.63
N ASP A 168 -7.69 24.46 4.85
CA ASP A 168 -8.63 25.21 4.00
C ASP A 168 -10.02 25.34 4.64
N ARG A 169 -10.13 24.97 5.90
CA ARG A 169 -11.37 25.16 6.67
C ARG A 169 -11.44 26.56 7.24
N TYR A 170 -12.60 27.15 7.06
CA TYR A 170 -12.98 28.37 7.76
C TYR A 170 -13.61 27.99 9.11
N TYR A 171 -13.20 28.70 10.15
CA TYR A 171 -13.79 28.54 11.49
C TYR A 171 -14.41 29.89 11.88
N ASP A 172 -15.53 29.86 12.55
CA ASP A 172 -16.03 31.08 13.19
C ASP A 172 -15.10 31.53 14.34
N LEU A 173 -15.36 32.68 14.88
CA LEU A 173 -14.55 33.24 15.96
C LEU A 173 -14.63 32.45 17.27
N GLN A 174 -15.55 31.50 17.38
CA GLN A 174 -15.70 30.54 18.46
C GLN A 174 -14.99 29.21 18.17
N GLY A 175 -14.33 29.08 17.02
CA GLY A 175 -13.57 27.88 16.64
C GLY A 175 -14.39 26.75 16.02
N LYS A 176 -15.67 26.98 15.69
CA LYS A 176 -16.54 26.00 15.02
C LYS A 176 -16.30 26.03 13.52
N VAL A 177 -16.15 24.85 12.91
CA VAL A 177 -15.97 24.69 11.45
C VAL A 177 -17.19 25.24 10.72
N GLN A 178 -16.92 26.07 9.71
CA GLN A 178 -17.90 26.60 8.78
C GLN A 178 -17.81 25.85 7.45
N THR A 179 -18.83 25.10 7.14
CA THR A 179 -18.94 24.33 5.88
C THR A 179 -19.45 25.18 4.72
N ASN A 180 -20.05 26.32 5.01
CA ASN A 180 -20.59 27.25 4.03
C ASN A 180 -20.32 28.70 4.48
N PRO A 181 -19.08 29.19 4.37
CA PRO A 181 -18.75 30.55 4.78
C PRO A 181 -19.48 31.58 3.93
N LYS A 182 -19.92 32.66 4.57
CA LYS A 182 -20.68 33.74 3.94
C LYS A 182 -19.76 34.87 3.54
N GLU A 183 -19.98 35.44 2.35
CA GLU A 183 -19.24 36.60 1.87
C GLU A 183 -19.34 37.78 2.85
N GLY A 184 -18.23 38.49 3.01
CA GLY A 184 -18.15 39.65 3.89
C GLY A 184 -18.05 39.32 5.38
N HIS A 185 -18.07 38.06 5.78
CA HIS A 185 -17.93 37.64 7.18
C HIS A 185 -16.46 37.32 7.50
N ILE A 186 -16.08 37.57 8.77
CA ILE A 186 -14.74 37.28 9.28
C ILE A 186 -14.70 35.86 9.84
N TYR A 187 -13.70 35.08 9.41
CA TYR A 187 -13.41 33.72 9.84
C TYR A 187 -11.95 33.57 10.25
N LEU A 188 -11.65 32.51 10.99
CA LEU A 188 -10.29 32.01 11.15
C LEU A 188 -9.97 31.04 10.02
N HIS A 189 -8.96 31.33 9.24
CA HIS A 189 -8.45 30.49 8.17
C HIS A 189 -6.94 30.43 8.29
N GLN A 190 -6.37 29.22 8.33
CA GLN A 190 -4.92 29.02 8.53
C GLN A 190 -4.35 29.75 9.75
N GLY A 191 -5.14 29.83 10.84
CA GLY A 191 -4.75 30.52 12.07
C GLY A 191 -4.81 32.06 12.00
N GLN A 192 -5.26 32.65 10.90
CA GLN A 192 -5.41 34.10 10.72
C GLN A 192 -6.89 34.48 10.61
N LYS A 193 -7.21 35.72 11.01
CA LYS A 193 -8.52 36.32 10.76
C LYS A 193 -8.57 36.79 9.31
N VAL A 194 -9.49 36.25 8.54
CA VAL A 194 -9.70 36.60 7.13
C VAL A 194 -11.16 36.96 6.88
N MET A 195 -11.41 37.90 5.98
CA MET A 195 -12.74 38.15 5.46
C MET A 195 -12.97 37.25 4.24
N PHE A 196 -14.07 36.49 4.24
CA PHE A 196 -14.36 35.56 3.16
C PHE A 196 -14.91 36.29 1.94
N TYR A 197 -14.28 36.07 0.80
CA TYR A 197 -14.76 36.44 -0.53
C TYR A 197 -14.69 35.18 -1.41
N PRO A 198 -15.81 34.71 -1.97
CA PRO A 198 -15.78 33.61 -2.95
C PRO A 198 -15.04 34.06 -4.22
N HIS A 199 -14.19 33.19 -4.72
CA HIS A 199 -13.53 33.38 -6.02
C HIS A 199 -14.41 32.90 -7.16
#